data_b22490d256c30fcd932464e56832a574
#
_entry.id   b22490d256c30fcd932464e56832a574
#
_cell.length_a   1.000
_cell.length_b   1.000
_cell.length_c   1.000
_cell.angle_alpha   90.00
_cell.angle_beta   90.00
_cell.angle_gamma   90.00
#
_symmetry.space_group_name_H-M   'P 1'
#
loop_
_entity.id
_entity.type
_entity.pdbx_description
1 polymer ?
#
loop_
_entity_poly.entity_id
_entity_poly.type
_entity_poly.pdbx_seq_one_letter_code
_entity_poly.pdbx_strand_id
1 'polypeptide(L)'
;KANGTNFGNSFGRMYEPRYLSGMVAGSATSSNLIGYVAAFPIPEVIRGINAFTLGVREINPAAQVEVVWTSTWFDPVVEGDSAQAMLDKGADVIAMHQDSTAAGEKAEAAGARWVAYNSDMSAHAPAAHLTAPVWDWGPRYAEVIGQATAGTYEGGYYWGSMADGLVDLAPIASDVDASVVAAVAERKQQIIDGS
;
A
#
# COMPACT_ATOMS: atom_id res chain seq x y z
N LYS A 1 12.65 1.21 21.42
CA LYS A 1 12.61 -0.24 21.72
C LYS A 1 11.61 -0.50 22.82
N ALA A 2 10.80 -1.56 22.71
CA ALA A 2 9.94 -1.99 23.81
C ALA A 2 10.79 -2.31 25.06
N ASN A 3 10.23 -2.05 26.26
CA ASN A 3 10.96 -2.23 27.52
C ASN A 3 10.40 -3.35 28.40
N GLY A 4 9.37 -4.08 27.93
CA GLY A 4 8.74 -5.16 28.69
C GLY A 4 7.87 -4.72 29.88
N THR A 5 7.68 -3.42 30.06
CA THR A 5 6.94 -2.88 31.20
C THR A 5 5.78 -1.97 30.75
N ASN A 6 6.11 -0.74 30.30
CA ASN A 6 5.12 0.28 29.97
C ASN A 6 5.34 0.92 28.61
N PHE A 7 6.32 0.45 27.84
CA PHE A 7 6.61 0.95 26.50
C PHE A 7 6.66 -0.21 25.50
N GLY A 8 5.71 -0.24 24.60
CA GLY A 8 5.61 -1.19 23.50
C GLY A 8 5.90 -0.55 22.15
N ASN A 9 6.12 -1.39 21.14
CA ASN A 9 6.19 -1.01 19.74
C ASN A 9 5.19 -1.85 18.96
N SER A 10 4.29 -1.20 18.25
CA SER A 10 3.32 -1.85 17.36
C SER A 10 3.60 -1.44 15.93
N PHE A 11 3.62 -2.42 15.02
CA PHE A 11 3.71 -2.21 13.59
C PHE A 11 2.99 -3.34 12.85
N GLY A 12 2.94 -3.30 11.51
CA GLY A 12 2.18 -4.29 10.73
C GLY A 12 2.90 -4.80 9.51
N ARG A 13 2.38 -5.92 9.02
CA ARG A 13 2.83 -6.60 7.80
C ARG A 13 2.22 -5.95 6.56
N MET A 14 2.44 -4.65 6.40
CA MET A 14 1.90 -3.86 5.27
C MET A 14 2.30 -4.44 3.90
N TYR A 15 3.37 -5.23 3.84
CA TYR A 15 3.77 -5.92 2.62
C TYR A 15 2.74 -6.95 2.13
N GLU A 16 1.86 -7.48 3.01
CA GLU A 16 0.79 -8.39 2.62
C GLU A 16 -0.23 -7.70 1.69
N PRO A 17 -0.91 -6.61 2.08
CA PRO A 17 -1.79 -5.90 1.15
C PRO A 17 -1.04 -5.17 0.02
N ARG A 18 0.27 -4.85 0.18
CA ARG A 18 1.09 -4.35 -0.92
C ARG A 18 1.17 -5.36 -2.07
N TYR A 19 1.36 -6.64 -1.76
CA TYR A 19 1.35 -7.70 -2.76
C TYR A 19 0.02 -7.72 -3.53
N LEU A 20 -1.10 -7.70 -2.83
CA LEU A 20 -2.44 -7.70 -3.43
C LEU A 20 -2.68 -6.46 -4.31
N SER A 21 -2.26 -5.27 -3.84
CA SER A 21 -2.35 -4.05 -4.64
C SER A 21 -1.48 -4.11 -5.89
N GLY A 22 -0.36 -4.83 -5.82
CA GLY A 22 0.49 -5.12 -6.97
C GLY A 22 -0.21 -5.97 -8.03
N MET A 23 -0.99 -6.98 -7.63
CA MET A 23 -1.80 -7.78 -8.57
C MET A 23 -2.80 -6.90 -9.32
N VAL A 24 -3.47 -5.99 -8.61
CA VAL A 24 -4.40 -5.02 -9.24
C VAL A 24 -3.66 -4.10 -10.21
N ALA A 25 -2.52 -3.53 -9.81
CA ALA A 25 -1.72 -2.65 -10.65
C ALA A 25 -1.19 -3.37 -11.91
N GLY A 26 -0.76 -4.63 -11.77
CA GLY A 26 -0.28 -5.45 -12.88
C GLY A 26 -1.35 -5.72 -13.94
N SER A 27 -2.63 -5.82 -13.52
CA SER A 27 -3.75 -5.98 -14.44
C SER A 27 -4.16 -4.68 -15.15
N ALA A 28 -3.89 -3.54 -14.51
CA ALA A 28 -4.32 -2.23 -15.01
C ALA A 28 -3.35 -1.59 -16.01
N THR A 29 -2.06 -1.97 -15.98
CA THR A 29 -1.08 -1.39 -16.90
C THR A 29 -1.20 -1.96 -18.31
N SER A 30 -1.23 -1.09 -19.29
CA SER A 30 -1.15 -1.38 -20.72
C SER A 30 0.24 -1.09 -21.28
N SER A 31 0.96 -0.12 -20.70
CA SER A 31 2.32 0.24 -21.11
C SER A 31 3.39 -0.74 -20.60
N ASN A 32 3.06 -1.59 -19.66
CA ASN A 32 3.98 -2.43 -18.89
C ASN A 32 5.01 -1.61 -18.06
N LEU A 33 4.75 -0.34 -17.81
CA LEU A 33 5.56 0.51 -16.96
C LEU A 33 4.70 1.08 -15.83
N ILE A 34 5.06 0.76 -14.59
CA ILE A 34 4.43 1.25 -13.37
C ILE A 34 5.44 2.14 -12.65
N GLY A 35 5.08 3.40 -12.40
CA GLY A 35 5.86 4.33 -11.59
C GLY A 35 5.57 4.11 -10.09
N TYR A 36 6.60 4.04 -9.25
CA TYR A 36 6.45 3.92 -7.81
C TYR A 36 7.13 5.10 -7.11
N VAL A 37 6.33 6.00 -6.53
CA VAL A 37 6.82 7.17 -5.77
C VAL A 37 7.05 6.76 -4.33
N ALA A 38 8.31 6.77 -3.89
CA ALA A 38 8.72 6.23 -2.59
C ALA A 38 9.50 7.27 -1.76
N ALA A 39 9.31 7.25 -0.43
CA ALA A 39 9.92 8.19 0.50
C ALA A 39 11.43 7.94 0.67
N PHE A 40 11.81 6.95 1.45
CA PHE A 40 13.20 6.65 1.79
C PHE A 40 13.55 5.17 1.54
N PRO A 41 14.79 4.86 1.12
CA PRO A 41 15.22 3.48 0.88
C PRO A 41 15.52 2.72 2.19
N ILE A 42 14.56 2.69 3.10
CA ILE A 42 14.66 1.93 4.36
C ILE A 42 14.03 0.53 4.20
N PRO A 43 14.39 -0.44 5.06
CA PRO A 43 13.95 -1.83 4.91
C PRO A 43 12.43 -2.01 4.80
N GLU A 44 11.65 -1.20 5.50
CA GLU A 44 10.19 -1.25 5.48
C GLU A 44 9.65 -0.86 4.09
N VAL A 45 10.10 0.24 3.53
CA VAL A 45 9.68 0.74 2.21
C VAL A 45 10.13 -0.23 1.11
N ILE A 46 11.38 -0.68 1.14
CA ILE A 46 11.94 -1.65 0.18
C ILE A 46 11.14 -2.96 0.20
N ARG A 47 10.80 -3.47 1.38
CA ARG A 47 9.98 -4.68 1.52
C ARG A 47 8.59 -4.50 0.89
N GLY A 48 7.97 -3.33 1.09
CA GLY A 48 6.70 -2.99 0.47
C GLY A 48 6.77 -2.94 -1.06
N ILE A 49 7.80 -2.31 -1.61
CA ILE A 49 8.06 -2.25 -3.06
C ILE A 49 8.28 -3.66 -3.63
N ASN A 50 9.07 -4.49 -2.95
CA ASN A 50 9.33 -5.86 -3.39
C ASN A 50 8.05 -6.69 -3.43
N ALA A 51 7.23 -6.63 -2.38
CA ALA A 51 5.95 -7.33 -2.32
C ALA A 51 5.00 -6.86 -3.44
N PHE A 52 4.88 -5.54 -3.62
CA PHE A 52 4.11 -4.96 -4.72
C PHE A 52 4.59 -5.47 -6.08
N THR A 53 5.90 -5.45 -6.33
CA THR A 53 6.50 -5.91 -7.60
C THR A 53 6.24 -7.40 -7.85
N LEU A 54 6.28 -8.23 -6.80
CA LEU A 54 5.92 -9.65 -6.90
C LEU A 54 4.46 -9.83 -7.30
N GLY A 55 3.54 -9.07 -6.69
CA GLY A 55 2.13 -9.08 -7.07
C GLY A 55 1.88 -8.61 -8.50
N VAL A 56 2.57 -7.54 -8.95
CA VAL A 56 2.53 -7.09 -10.34
C VAL A 56 2.92 -8.22 -11.30
N ARG A 57 4.04 -8.89 -11.02
CA ARG A 57 4.59 -9.94 -11.88
C ARG A 57 3.77 -11.23 -11.88
N GLU A 58 3.00 -11.50 -10.85
CA GLU A 58 2.08 -12.63 -10.82
C GLU A 58 1.00 -12.50 -11.90
N ILE A 59 0.49 -11.29 -12.10
CA ILE A 59 -0.56 -11.01 -13.08
C ILE A 59 0.04 -10.63 -14.45
N ASN A 60 1.09 -9.82 -14.45
CA ASN A 60 1.74 -9.34 -15.67
C ASN A 60 3.27 -9.47 -15.57
N PRO A 61 3.84 -10.62 -15.99
CA PRO A 61 5.28 -10.85 -15.92
C PRO A 61 6.13 -9.88 -16.78
N ALA A 62 5.51 -9.21 -17.77
CA ALA A 62 6.18 -8.25 -18.63
C ALA A 62 6.29 -6.85 -17.99
N ALA A 63 5.45 -6.55 -16.98
CA ALA A 63 5.42 -5.25 -16.35
C ALA A 63 6.68 -4.98 -15.53
N GLN A 64 7.14 -3.73 -15.57
CA GLN A 64 8.28 -3.22 -14.82
C GLN A 64 7.78 -2.18 -13.80
N VAL A 65 8.37 -2.22 -12.61
CA VAL A 65 8.13 -1.21 -11.57
C VAL A 65 9.39 -0.36 -11.46
N GLU A 66 9.27 0.92 -11.83
CA GLU A 66 10.35 1.90 -11.72
C GLU A 66 10.11 2.77 -10.48
N VAL A 67 11.14 2.89 -9.62
CA VAL A 67 11.03 3.60 -8.33
C VAL A 67 11.72 4.96 -8.42
N VAL A 68 11.03 6.00 -7.97
CA VAL A 68 11.60 7.33 -7.72
C VAL A 68 11.58 7.61 -6.22
N TRP A 69 12.72 8.08 -5.69
CA TRP A 69 12.89 8.39 -4.27
C TRP A 69 12.75 9.88 -4.03
N THR A 70 11.79 10.30 -3.21
CA THR A 70 11.53 11.71 -2.88
C THR A 70 12.40 12.23 -1.75
N SER A 71 12.94 11.34 -0.92
CA SER A 71 13.70 11.67 0.31
C SER A 71 12.89 12.49 1.33
N THR A 72 11.56 12.36 1.29
CA THR A 72 10.62 12.96 2.25
C THR A 72 9.43 12.03 2.49
N TRP A 73 8.77 12.13 3.64
CA TRP A 73 7.53 11.41 3.92
C TRP A 73 6.32 12.15 3.39
N PHE A 74 6.34 13.48 3.47
CA PHE A 74 5.25 14.34 3.06
C PHE A 74 5.78 15.61 2.41
N ASP A 75 5.62 15.74 1.11
CA ASP A 75 5.83 16.96 0.33
C ASP A 75 5.00 16.84 -0.96
N PRO A 76 3.79 17.42 -0.99
CA PRO A 76 2.90 17.29 -2.16
C PRO A 76 3.52 17.78 -3.48
N VAL A 77 4.44 18.74 -3.43
CA VAL A 77 5.11 19.24 -4.64
C VAL A 77 6.08 18.20 -5.18
N VAL A 78 6.99 17.71 -4.32
CA VAL A 78 7.98 16.69 -4.72
C VAL A 78 7.32 15.38 -5.11
N GLU A 79 6.25 14.97 -4.41
CA GLU A 79 5.48 13.77 -4.73
C GLU A 79 4.78 13.88 -6.08
N GLY A 80 4.12 15.02 -6.34
CA GLY A 80 3.46 15.30 -7.61
C GLY A 80 4.44 15.38 -8.78
N ASP A 81 5.57 16.06 -8.61
CA ASP A 81 6.61 16.18 -9.65
C ASP A 81 7.25 14.82 -9.94
N SER A 82 7.45 14.00 -8.91
CA SER A 82 7.96 12.64 -9.06
C SER A 82 6.98 11.74 -9.83
N ALA A 83 5.68 11.83 -9.53
CA ALA A 83 4.64 11.12 -10.27
C ALA A 83 4.60 11.59 -11.74
N GLN A 84 4.65 12.92 -11.97
CA GLN A 84 4.67 13.48 -13.31
C GLN A 84 5.87 12.98 -14.12
N ALA A 85 7.06 12.92 -13.52
CA ALA A 85 8.25 12.40 -14.20
C ALA A 85 8.09 10.93 -14.61
N MET A 86 7.38 10.10 -13.85
CA MET A 86 7.06 8.72 -14.23
C MET A 86 6.03 8.65 -15.37
N LEU A 87 4.99 9.50 -15.32
CA LEU A 87 4.00 9.62 -16.39
C LEU A 87 4.64 10.07 -17.69
N ASP A 88 5.55 11.04 -17.64
CA ASP A 88 6.30 11.54 -18.82
C ASP A 88 7.21 10.46 -19.44
N LYS A 89 7.65 9.47 -18.66
CA LYS A 89 8.36 8.28 -19.15
C LYS A 89 7.44 7.24 -19.79
N GLY A 90 6.13 7.41 -19.69
CA GLY A 90 5.13 6.49 -20.23
C GLY A 90 4.54 5.50 -19.21
N ALA A 91 4.73 5.73 -17.90
CA ALA A 91 3.99 4.96 -16.90
C ALA A 91 2.48 5.29 -17.00
N ASP A 92 1.64 4.27 -16.99
CA ASP A 92 0.18 4.41 -17.01
C ASP A 92 -0.49 3.97 -15.70
N VAL A 93 0.32 3.53 -14.74
CA VAL A 93 -0.07 3.28 -13.35
C VAL A 93 0.97 3.92 -12.43
N ILE A 94 0.51 4.66 -11.43
CA ILE A 94 1.33 5.21 -10.35
C ILE A 94 0.98 4.51 -9.05
N ALA A 95 1.98 4.01 -8.34
CA ALA A 95 1.86 3.53 -6.97
C ALA A 95 2.70 4.42 -6.06
N MET A 96 2.41 4.43 -4.77
CA MET A 96 3.15 5.29 -3.85
C MET A 96 3.39 4.67 -2.48
N HIS A 97 4.42 5.16 -1.81
CA HIS A 97 4.68 5.05 -0.38
C HIS A 97 4.98 6.45 0.14
N GLN A 98 3.94 7.27 0.16
CA GLN A 98 3.94 8.70 0.47
C GLN A 98 2.65 9.05 1.23
N ASP A 99 2.60 10.24 1.82
CA ASP A 99 1.52 10.63 2.72
C ASP A 99 0.59 11.71 2.14
N SER A 100 0.84 12.20 0.90
CA SER A 100 -0.07 13.14 0.21
C SER A 100 -0.84 12.48 -0.93
N THR A 101 -1.85 13.18 -1.43
CA THR A 101 -2.68 12.73 -2.57
C THR A 101 -2.12 13.16 -3.92
N ALA A 102 -1.05 13.97 -3.93
CA ALA A 102 -0.55 14.65 -5.14
C ALA A 102 -0.18 13.69 -6.28
N ALA A 103 0.37 12.52 -5.95
CA ALA A 103 0.68 11.49 -6.95
C ALA A 103 -0.58 10.95 -7.65
N GLY A 104 -1.67 10.77 -6.90
CA GLY A 104 -2.96 10.34 -7.43
C GLY A 104 -3.62 11.42 -8.29
N GLU A 105 -3.58 12.66 -7.85
CA GLU A 105 -4.12 13.80 -8.60
C GLU A 105 -3.40 13.99 -9.95
N LYS A 106 -2.06 13.77 -9.98
CA LYS A 106 -1.28 13.79 -11.22
C LYS A 106 -1.66 12.63 -12.14
N ALA A 107 -1.80 11.41 -11.58
CA ALA A 107 -2.24 10.25 -12.35
C ALA A 107 -3.61 10.49 -12.98
N GLU A 108 -4.59 11.00 -12.22
CA GLU A 108 -5.93 11.31 -12.71
C GLU A 108 -5.91 12.38 -13.81
N ALA A 109 -5.16 13.46 -13.63
CA ALA A 109 -5.03 14.52 -14.63
C ALA A 109 -4.41 14.02 -15.95
N ALA A 110 -3.56 12.99 -15.89
CA ALA A 110 -2.95 12.34 -17.05
C ALA A 110 -3.79 11.20 -17.66
N GLY A 111 -4.94 10.85 -17.06
CA GLY A 111 -5.73 9.69 -17.46
C GLY A 111 -5.07 8.34 -17.12
N ALA A 112 -4.10 8.34 -16.22
CA ALA A 112 -3.44 7.15 -15.70
C ALA A 112 -4.15 6.61 -14.46
N ARG A 113 -3.72 5.44 -13.95
CA ARG A 113 -4.31 4.79 -12.78
C ARG A 113 -3.41 4.96 -11.56
N TRP A 114 -4.00 4.80 -10.37
CA TRP A 114 -3.33 5.05 -9.11
C TRP A 114 -3.62 4.00 -8.05
N VAL A 115 -2.54 3.52 -7.40
CA VAL A 115 -2.59 2.75 -6.16
C VAL A 115 -2.15 3.64 -5.01
N ALA A 116 -3.09 3.98 -4.13
CA ALA A 116 -2.85 4.84 -2.97
C ALA A 116 -2.18 4.08 -1.80
N TYR A 117 -2.05 4.72 -0.64
CA TYR A 117 -1.41 4.15 0.54
C TYR A 117 -1.97 4.72 1.85
N ASN A 118 -1.80 3.95 2.93
CA ASN A 118 -2.18 4.23 4.32
C ASN A 118 -3.69 4.22 4.60
N SER A 119 -4.50 4.78 3.75
CA SER A 119 -5.95 4.90 3.89
C SER A 119 -6.63 4.81 2.53
N ASP A 120 -7.95 4.65 2.52
CA ASP A 120 -8.75 4.79 1.31
C ASP A 120 -8.75 6.26 0.89
N MET A 121 -8.04 6.56 -0.18
CA MET A 121 -7.91 7.90 -0.76
C MET A 121 -8.74 8.06 -2.04
N SER A 122 -9.69 7.15 -2.30
CA SER A 122 -10.50 7.14 -3.54
C SER A 122 -11.24 8.45 -3.81
N ALA A 123 -11.59 9.20 -2.77
CA ALA A 123 -12.27 10.49 -2.91
C ALA A 123 -11.41 11.61 -3.53
N HIS A 124 -10.07 11.46 -3.54
CA HIS A 124 -9.13 12.50 -4.02
C HIS A 124 -8.81 12.38 -5.51
N ALA A 125 -8.84 11.18 -6.05
CA ALA A 125 -8.60 10.89 -7.47
C ALA A 125 -9.50 9.71 -7.91
N PRO A 126 -10.84 9.89 -7.93
CA PRO A 126 -11.79 8.80 -8.07
C PRO A 126 -11.73 8.08 -9.42
N ALA A 127 -11.32 8.77 -10.48
CA ALA A 127 -11.18 8.16 -11.80
C ALA A 127 -9.87 7.38 -11.97
N ALA A 128 -8.82 7.75 -11.21
CA ALA A 128 -7.53 7.07 -11.25
C ALA A 128 -7.43 5.94 -10.22
N HIS A 129 -8.11 6.06 -9.07
CA HIS A 129 -7.94 5.16 -7.94
C HIS A 129 -8.27 3.71 -8.30
N LEU A 130 -7.33 2.80 -8.01
CA LEU A 130 -7.50 1.36 -8.18
C LEU A 130 -7.84 0.66 -6.86
N THR A 131 -7.06 0.95 -5.84
CA THR A 131 -7.14 0.42 -4.46
C THR A 131 -6.06 1.07 -3.60
N ALA A 132 -5.98 0.70 -2.32
CA ALA A 132 -4.91 1.10 -1.42
C ALA A 132 -4.61 0.02 -0.38
N PRO A 133 -3.36 -0.28 -0.03
CA PRO A 133 -3.01 -0.90 1.24
C PRO A 133 -3.35 0.04 2.40
N VAL A 134 -4.11 -0.45 3.38
CA VAL A 134 -4.66 0.37 4.48
C VAL A 134 -4.35 -0.22 5.85
N TRP A 135 -4.36 0.66 6.87
CA TRP A 135 -4.23 0.30 8.27
C TRP A 135 -5.59 0.35 8.97
N ASP A 136 -5.84 -0.59 9.87
CA ASP A 136 -6.88 -0.50 10.88
C ASP A 136 -6.27 -0.59 12.28
N TRP A 137 -5.93 0.57 12.82
CA TRP A 137 -5.36 0.71 14.17
C TRP A 137 -6.40 0.66 15.29
N GLY A 138 -7.70 0.78 14.95
CA GLY A 138 -8.78 0.88 15.92
C GLY A 138 -8.80 -0.26 16.94
N PRO A 139 -8.86 -1.53 16.52
CA PRO A 139 -8.87 -2.69 17.42
C PRO A 139 -7.64 -2.75 18.32
N ARG A 140 -6.45 -2.45 17.76
CA ARG A 140 -5.19 -2.46 18.52
C ARG A 140 -5.16 -1.37 19.60
N TYR A 141 -5.62 -0.18 19.28
CA TYR A 141 -5.70 0.90 20.25
C TYR A 141 -6.71 0.58 21.37
N ALA A 142 -7.87 0.03 21.02
CA ALA A 142 -8.86 -0.39 22.02
C ALA A 142 -8.30 -1.45 22.98
N GLU A 143 -7.57 -2.45 22.45
CA GLU A 143 -6.90 -3.48 23.24
C GLU A 143 -5.89 -2.88 24.21
N VAL A 144 -4.98 -2.03 23.73
CA VAL A 144 -3.92 -1.40 24.55
C VAL A 144 -4.53 -0.51 25.63
N ILE A 145 -5.57 0.27 25.31
CA ILE A 145 -6.29 1.11 26.29
C ILE A 145 -6.96 0.25 27.34
N GLY A 146 -7.61 -0.85 26.94
CA GLY A 146 -8.21 -1.81 27.86
C GLY A 146 -7.21 -2.41 28.83
N GLN A 147 -6.07 -2.88 28.34
CA GLN A 147 -4.98 -3.42 29.15
C GLN A 147 -4.41 -2.37 30.12
N ALA A 148 -4.18 -1.15 29.63
CA ALA A 148 -3.68 -0.06 30.46
C ALA A 148 -4.67 0.32 31.58
N THR A 149 -5.96 0.37 31.28
CA THR A 149 -7.02 0.66 32.26
C THR A 149 -7.13 -0.44 33.31
N ALA A 150 -6.94 -1.70 32.92
CA ALA A 150 -6.96 -2.84 33.85
C ALA A 150 -5.63 -3.01 34.61
N GLY A 151 -4.60 -2.22 34.35
CA GLY A 151 -3.27 -2.37 34.94
C GLY A 151 -2.52 -3.64 34.50
N THR A 152 -2.90 -4.23 33.36
CA THR A 152 -2.32 -5.47 32.82
C THR A 152 -1.48 -5.25 31.57
N TYR A 153 -1.27 -3.99 31.16
CA TYR A 153 -0.45 -3.70 29.99
C TYR A 153 1.02 -4.04 30.25
N GLU A 154 1.56 -4.84 29.35
CA GLU A 154 2.98 -5.16 29.30
C GLU A 154 3.58 -4.64 27.99
N GLY A 155 4.68 -3.90 28.10
CA GLY A 155 5.41 -3.38 26.95
C GLY A 155 6.03 -4.53 26.14
N GLY A 156 5.75 -4.61 24.87
CA GLY A 156 6.22 -5.66 23.98
C GLY A 156 6.28 -5.22 22.53
N TYR A 157 6.57 -6.16 21.65
CA TYR A 157 6.49 -5.97 20.21
C TYR A 157 5.20 -6.60 19.69
N TYR A 158 4.45 -5.81 18.94
CA TYR A 158 3.29 -6.29 18.19
C TYR A 158 3.55 -6.10 16.69
N TRP A 159 3.36 -7.17 15.93
CA TRP A 159 3.58 -7.18 14.48
C TRP A 159 2.34 -7.78 13.80
N GLY A 160 1.31 -6.94 13.64
CA GLY A 160 0.00 -7.36 13.13
C GLY A 160 0.00 -7.64 11.63
N SER A 161 -0.85 -8.56 11.21
CA SER A 161 -1.03 -9.03 9.83
C SER A 161 -2.44 -8.75 9.31
N MET A 162 -2.74 -9.21 8.09
CA MET A 162 -4.10 -9.26 7.57
C MET A 162 -4.97 -10.23 8.39
N ALA A 163 -4.40 -11.34 8.87
CA ALA A 163 -5.10 -12.29 9.73
C ALA A 163 -5.48 -11.67 11.09
N ASP A 164 -4.68 -10.72 11.59
CA ASP A 164 -4.96 -9.97 12.81
C ASP A 164 -5.92 -8.78 12.57
N GLY A 165 -6.23 -8.46 11.32
CA GLY A 165 -7.06 -7.32 10.94
C GLY A 165 -6.38 -5.96 11.06
N LEU A 166 -5.04 -5.90 11.27
CA LEU A 166 -4.32 -4.62 11.39
C LEU A 166 -4.09 -3.95 10.04
N VAL A 167 -3.91 -4.73 9.00
CA VAL A 167 -3.69 -4.25 7.63
C VAL A 167 -4.66 -4.92 6.68
N ASP A 168 -5.10 -4.20 5.67
CA ASP A 168 -6.02 -4.72 4.65
C ASP A 168 -5.84 -3.99 3.31
N LEU A 169 -6.63 -4.39 2.33
CA LEU A 169 -6.77 -3.74 1.04
C LEU A 169 -8.09 -2.97 1.01
N ALA A 170 -8.04 -1.69 0.65
CA ALA A 170 -9.23 -0.87 0.38
C ALA A 170 -10.04 -1.47 -0.80
N PRO A 171 -11.31 -1.10 -0.96
CA PRO A 171 -12.12 -1.56 -2.09
C PRO A 171 -11.38 -1.39 -3.42
N ILE A 172 -11.44 -2.43 -4.25
CA ILE A 172 -10.89 -2.40 -5.61
C ILE A 172 -11.89 -1.64 -6.50
N ALA A 173 -11.38 -0.81 -7.41
CA ALA A 173 -12.19 -0.07 -8.37
C ALA A 173 -13.10 -1.00 -9.18
N SER A 174 -14.33 -0.57 -9.41
CA SER A 174 -15.40 -1.40 -10.00
C SER A 174 -15.17 -1.75 -11.48
N ASP A 175 -14.25 -1.07 -12.14
CA ASP A 175 -13.86 -1.31 -13.53
C ASP A 175 -12.68 -2.27 -13.69
N VAL A 176 -12.11 -2.78 -12.59
CA VAL A 176 -11.13 -3.88 -12.62
C VAL A 176 -11.84 -5.18 -12.97
N ASP A 177 -11.22 -5.98 -13.86
CA ASP A 177 -11.79 -7.25 -14.31
C ASP A 177 -12.16 -8.17 -13.14
N ALA A 178 -13.34 -8.77 -13.19
CA ALA A 178 -13.86 -9.63 -12.12
C ALA A 178 -12.97 -10.85 -11.86
N SER A 179 -12.26 -11.35 -12.87
CA SER A 179 -11.32 -12.46 -12.70
C SER A 179 -10.10 -12.06 -11.87
N VAL A 180 -9.63 -10.83 -12.01
CA VAL A 180 -8.54 -10.26 -11.21
C VAL A 180 -9.01 -10.06 -9.77
N VAL A 181 -10.20 -9.49 -9.58
CA VAL A 181 -10.79 -9.32 -8.24
C VAL A 181 -10.92 -10.68 -7.52
N ALA A 182 -11.36 -11.73 -8.23
CA ALA A 182 -11.44 -13.09 -7.69
C ALA A 182 -10.05 -13.64 -7.31
N ALA A 183 -9.05 -13.47 -8.18
CA ALA A 183 -7.68 -13.91 -7.92
C ALA A 183 -7.06 -13.19 -6.71
N VAL A 184 -7.31 -11.88 -6.57
CA VAL A 184 -6.88 -11.09 -5.40
C VAL A 184 -7.56 -11.59 -4.12
N ALA A 185 -8.86 -11.89 -4.18
CA ALA A 185 -9.59 -12.42 -3.03
C ALA A 185 -9.08 -13.81 -2.60
N GLU A 186 -8.78 -14.68 -3.54
CA GLU A 186 -8.18 -15.99 -3.28
C GLU A 186 -6.80 -15.85 -2.64
N ARG A 187 -5.94 -15.00 -3.21
CA ARG A 187 -4.60 -14.74 -2.67
C ARG A 187 -4.66 -14.11 -1.28
N LYS A 188 -5.60 -13.19 -1.05
CA LYS A 188 -5.87 -12.61 0.28
C LYS A 188 -6.16 -13.72 1.29
N GLN A 189 -7.03 -14.67 0.95
CA GLN A 189 -7.37 -15.78 1.85
C GLN A 189 -6.14 -16.65 2.13
N GLN A 190 -5.35 -16.97 1.11
CA GLN A 190 -4.11 -17.74 1.28
C GLN A 190 -3.12 -17.02 2.23
N ILE A 191 -2.96 -15.69 2.11
CA ILE A 191 -2.12 -14.90 3.02
C ILE A 191 -2.65 -14.99 4.45
N ILE A 192 -3.97 -14.88 4.66
CA ILE A 192 -4.61 -14.97 5.97
C ILE A 192 -4.39 -16.36 6.58
N ASP A 193 -4.49 -17.41 5.76
CA ASP A 193 -4.30 -18.81 6.19
C ASP A 193 -2.81 -19.20 6.37
N GLY A 194 -1.88 -18.33 5.96
CA GLY A 194 -0.44 -18.56 6.07
C GLY A 194 0.12 -19.56 5.06
N SER A 195 -0.51 -19.67 3.89
CA SER A 195 -0.15 -20.64 2.83
C SER A 195 0.49 -19.96 1.60
#